data_1926570f6a91d8fa6e0adb975a1e9737
#
_entry.id   1926570f6a91d8fa6e0adb975a1e9737
#
_cell.length_a   1.000
_cell.length_b   1.000
_cell.length_c   1.000
_cell.angle_alpha   90.00
_cell.angle_beta   90.00
_cell.angle_gamma   90.00
#
_symmetry.space_group_name_H-M   'P 1'
#
loop_
_entity.id
_entity.type
_entity.pdbx_description
1 polymer ?
#
loop_
_entity_poly.entity_id
_entity_poly.type
_entity_poly.pdbx_seq_one_letter_code
_entity_poly.pdbx_strand_id
1 'polypeptide(L)'
;MSQPLSREVAIEPAHTALLIVDVQKFNCDRDGGEYAHLGAAEKEQRYGYFFRTLRESTLPNMVLLQRACRRGGIEVTYTVVESLTADGRDRSLDYKITGFHVPKGSVDAKMVDELAPADDEIVFPKTSSSVFISTNIDYVLRNLGTRYLIIAGCLTDQCVDSAVRDACDLGYLVTVPTDACVTQSAERHEWSLRNNRGYCRQVTTAALLEEIARLTGKQ
;
A
#
# COMPACT_ATOMS: atom_id res chain seq x y z
N MET A 1 -0.57 -21.76 -30.56
CA MET A 1 0.41 -20.73 -30.19
C MET A 1 -0.04 -20.17 -28.83
N SER A 2 0.80 -20.22 -27.82
CA SER A 2 0.49 -19.58 -26.54
C SER A 2 0.38 -18.06 -26.74
N GLN A 3 -0.64 -17.43 -26.15
CA GLN A 3 -0.73 -15.96 -26.14
C GLN A 3 0.55 -15.38 -25.54
N PRO A 4 1.06 -14.26 -26.08
CA PRO A 4 2.23 -13.62 -25.51
C PRO A 4 1.95 -13.20 -24.07
N LEU A 5 2.93 -13.38 -23.18
CA LEU A 5 2.82 -12.92 -21.79
C LEU A 5 2.62 -11.40 -21.77
N SER A 6 1.66 -10.94 -20.99
CA SER A 6 1.35 -9.51 -20.80
C SER A 6 1.01 -9.24 -19.35
N ARG A 7 1.41 -8.05 -18.87
CA ARG A 7 0.95 -7.52 -17.58
C ARG A 7 -0.37 -6.76 -17.70
N GLU A 8 -0.72 -6.34 -18.91
CA GLU A 8 -1.96 -5.61 -19.22
C GLU A 8 -3.14 -6.59 -19.31
N VAL A 9 -3.40 -7.29 -18.21
CA VAL A 9 -4.48 -8.28 -18.09
C VAL A 9 -5.40 -7.91 -16.96
N ALA A 10 -6.67 -8.26 -17.07
CA ALA A 10 -7.64 -8.13 -16.00
C ALA A 10 -7.26 -9.04 -14.82
N ILE A 11 -7.65 -8.66 -13.62
CA ILE A 11 -7.50 -9.50 -12.43
C ILE A 11 -8.39 -10.75 -12.52
N GLU A 12 -8.04 -11.78 -11.75
CA GLU A 12 -8.89 -12.95 -11.49
C GLU A 12 -9.30 -12.89 -10.00
N PRO A 13 -10.56 -12.53 -9.65
CA PRO A 13 -10.93 -12.27 -8.26
C PRO A 13 -10.53 -13.36 -7.27
N ALA A 14 -10.72 -14.65 -7.64
CA ALA A 14 -10.38 -15.79 -6.79
C ALA A 14 -8.86 -15.97 -6.53
N HIS A 15 -8.01 -15.29 -7.30
CA HIS A 15 -6.55 -15.35 -7.21
C HIS A 15 -5.93 -13.95 -7.01
N THR A 16 -6.73 -13.02 -6.52
CA THR A 16 -6.32 -11.62 -6.31
C THR A 16 -6.29 -11.28 -4.83
N ALA A 17 -5.29 -10.51 -4.42
CA ALA A 17 -5.29 -9.82 -3.14
C ALA A 17 -5.12 -8.31 -3.33
N LEU A 18 -5.77 -7.52 -2.50
CA LEU A 18 -5.51 -6.10 -2.31
C LEU A 18 -4.51 -5.93 -1.18
N LEU A 19 -3.40 -5.24 -1.43
CA LEU A 19 -2.42 -4.84 -0.43
C LEU A 19 -2.48 -3.33 -0.22
N ILE A 20 -2.90 -2.91 0.97
CA ILE A 20 -2.89 -1.50 1.40
C ILE A 20 -1.61 -1.25 2.18
N VAL A 21 -0.73 -0.40 1.63
CA VAL A 21 0.63 -0.19 2.11
C VAL A 21 0.70 1.02 3.03
N ASP A 22 1.00 0.81 4.31
CA ASP A 22 1.42 1.80 5.32
C ASP A 22 0.50 3.03 5.49
N VAL A 23 -0.81 2.86 5.31
CA VAL A 23 -1.78 3.93 5.55
C VAL A 23 -2.15 3.93 7.04
N GLN A 24 -1.17 4.24 7.87
CA GLN A 24 -1.23 4.13 9.33
C GLN A 24 -1.21 5.49 10.03
N LYS A 25 -1.58 5.54 11.30
CA LYS A 25 -1.68 6.78 12.07
C LYS A 25 -0.34 7.51 12.18
N PHE A 26 0.79 6.79 12.17
CA PHE A 26 2.12 7.37 12.23
C PHE A 26 2.38 8.44 11.17
N ASN A 27 2.03 8.16 9.91
CA ASN A 27 2.37 8.99 8.75
C ASN A 27 1.15 9.57 8.01
N CYS A 28 -0.06 9.11 8.30
CA CYS A 28 -1.29 9.59 7.65
C CYS A 28 -2.13 10.50 8.55
N ASP A 29 -1.84 10.55 9.86
CA ASP A 29 -2.39 11.55 10.77
C ASP A 29 -1.42 12.75 10.88
N ARG A 30 -1.97 13.97 10.84
CA ARG A 30 -1.15 15.20 10.98
C ARG A 30 -0.44 15.29 12.34
N ASP A 31 -0.98 14.62 13.35
CA ASP A 31 -0.42 14.56 14.69
C ASP A 31 0.28 13.23 14.99
N GLY A 32 0.43 12.39 13.96
CA GLY A 32 1.17 11.12 14.04
C GLY A 32 2.65 11.31 14.34
N GLY A 33 3.28 10.24 14.80
CA GLY A 33 4.66 10.27 15.32
C GLY A 33 5.69 10.80 14.33
N GLU A 34 5.49 10.62 13.03
CA GLU A 34 6.38 11.17 12.00
C GLU A 34 6.48 12.71 12.07
N TYR A 35 5.38 13.36 12.45
CA TYR A 35 5.27 14.81 12.42
C TYR A 35 5.22 15.45 13.80
N ALA A 36 5.30 14.67 14.87
CA ALA A 36 5.13 15.17 16.25
C ALA A 36 6.14 16.26 16.64
N HIS A 37 7.31 16.26 16.01
CA HIS A 37 8.39 17.23 16.27
C HIS A 37 8.27 18.54 15.46
N LEU A 38 7.28 18.65 14.55
CA LEU A 38 7.12 19.79 13.63
C LEU A 38 6.02 20.74 14.07
N GLY A 39 6.25 22.04 13.89
CA GLY A 39 5.22 23.06 14.04
C GLY A 39 4.19 23.05 12.90
N ALA A 40 2.99 23.62 13.14
CA ALA A 40 1.90 23.61 12.16
C ALA A 40 2.28 24.23 10.79
N ALA A 41 3.02 25.34 10.80
CA ALA A 41 3.48 26.01 9.58
C ALA A 41 4.46 25.13 8.78
N GLU A 42 5.36 24.45 9.47
CA GLU A 42 6.33 23.55 8.82
C GLU A 42 5.64 22.29 8.28
N LYS A 43 4.69 21.71 9.03
CA LYS A 43 3.86 20.60 8.53
C LYS A 43 3.16 20.99 7.23
N GLU A 44 2.54 22.18 7.17
CA GLU A 44 1.86 22.64 5.96
C GLU A 44 2.83 22.90 4.81
N GLN A 45 3.96 23.53 5.07
CA GLN A 45 4.96 23.80 4.04
C GLN A 45 5.53 22.53 3.42
N ARG A 46 5.89 21.52 4.24
CA ARG A 46 6.59 20.32 3.79
C ARG A 46 5.64 19.22 3.33
N TYR A 47 4.47 19.07 3.97
CA TYR A 47 3.58 17.93 3.81
C TYR A 47 2.15 18.33 3.43
N GLY A 48 1.87 19.61 3.22
CA GLY A 48 0.53 20.09 2.88
C GLY A 48 -0.05 19.43 1.62
N TYR A 49 0.78 19.20 0.58
CA TYR A 49 0.37 18.46 -0.61
C TYR A 49 -0.06 17.03 -0.26
N PHE A 50 0.77 16.31 0.51
CA PHE A 50 0.50 14.94 0.92
C PHE A 50 -0.83 14.84 1.66
N PHE A 51 -1.03 15.64 2.69
CA PHE A 51 -2.25 15.59 3.49
C PHE A 51 -3.51 15.96 2.72
N ARG A 52 -3.44 16.97 1.85
CA ARG A 52 -4.59 17.33 1.00
C ARG A 52 -4.93 16.20 0.04
N THR A 53 -3.96 15.71 -0.72
CA THR A 53 -4.16 14.63 -1.69
C THR A 53 -4.64 13.36 -1.01
N LEU A 54 -4.07 13.00 0.13
CA LEU A 54 -4.50 11.85 0.93
C LEU A 54 -5.99 11.97 1.29
N ARG A 55 -6.40 13.10 1.86
CA ARG A 55 -7.76 13.26 2.39
C ARG A 55 -8.82 13.50 1.32
N GLU A 56 -8.49 14.25 0.28
CA GLU A 56 -9.47 14.65 -0.74
C GLU A 56 -9.67 13.59 -1.83
N SER A 57 -8.68 12.73 -2.06
CA SER A 57 -8.68 11.80 -3.18
C SER A 57 -8.25 10.38 -2.78
N THR A 58 -7.03 10.22 -2.30
CA THR A 58 -6.39 8.90 -2.21
C THR A 58 -7.04 8.01 -1.16
N LEU A 59 -7.31 8.50 0.04
CA LEU A 59 -7.97 7.74 1.10
C LEU A 59 -9.40 7.35 0.73
N PRO A 60 -10.26 8.26 0.22
CA PRO A 60 -11.56 7.86 -0.32
C PRO A 60 -11.48 6.74 -1.37
N ASN A 61 -10.53 6.82 -2.30
CA ASN A 61 -10.35 5.79 -3.33
C ASN A 61 -9.93 4.44 -2.73
N MET A 62 -9.00 4.44 -1.77
CA MET A 62 -8.62 3.20 -1.06
C MET A 62 -9.81 2.58 -0.30
N VAL A 63 -10.64 3.39 0.34
CA VAL A 63 -11.86 2.91 1.04
C VAL A 63 -12.83 2.28 0.05
N LEU A 64 -13.02 2.88 -1.13
CA LEU A 64 -13.87 2.30 -2.18
C LEU A 64 -13.32 0.96 -2.68
N LEU A 65 -12.00 0.87 -2.92
CA LEU A 65 -11.34 -0.37 -3.32
C LEU A 65 -11.47 -1.47 -2.26
N GLN A 66 -11.17 -1.15 -0.99
CA GLN A 66 -11.31 -2.07 0.13
C GLN A 66 -12.73 -2.67 0.18
N ARG A 67 -13.75 -1.80 0.12
CA ARG A 67 -15.15 -2.23 0.13
C ARG A 67 -15.51 -3.09 -1.08
N ALA A 68 -15.04 -2.73 -2.26
CA ALA A 68 -15.30 -3.51 -3.47
C ALA A 68 -14.62 -4.89 -3.42
N CYS A 69 -13.38 -4.97 -2.95
CA CYS A 69 -12.65 -6.22 -2.74
C CYS A 69 -13.38 -7.11 -1.73
N ARG A 70 -13.76 -6.59 -0.56
CA ARG A 70 -14.54 -7.32 0.44
C ARG A 70 -15.84 -7.88 -0.13
N ARG A 71 -16.62 -7.04 -0.83
CA ARG A 71 -17.87 -7.51 -1.47
C ARG A 71 -17.59 -8.55 -2.56
N GLY A 72 -16.50 -8.38 -3.30
CA GLY A 72 -16.08 -9.26 -4.39
C GLY A 72 -15.52 -10.60 -3.93
N GLY A 73 -15.25 -10.79 -2.64
CA GLY A 73 -14.55 -11.97 -2.12
C GLY A 73 -13.07 -11.98 -2.51
N ILE A 74 -12.49 -10.80 -2.77
CA ILE A 74 -11.05 -10.60 -2.99
C ILE A 74 -10.40 -10.39 -1.63
N GLU A 75 -9.30 -11.10 -1.38
CA GLU A 75 -8.50 -10.98 -0.16
C GLU A 75 -8.03 -9.55 0.07
N VAL A 76 -8.14 -9.04 1.30
CA VAL A 76 -7.64 -7.72 1.67
C VAL A 76 -6.56 -7.86 2.72
N THR A 77 -5.39 -7.28 2.44
CA THR A 77 -4.23 -7.36 3.31
C THR A 77 -3.62 -5.97 3.51
N TYR A 78 -2.86 -5.81 4.58
CA TYR A 78 -2.27 -4.51 4.94
C TYR A 78 -0.82 -4.67 5.34
N THR A 79 -0.05 -3.60 5.14
CA THR A 79 1.23 -3.45 5.82
C THR A 79 1.19 -2.28 6.79
N VAL A 80 1.93 -2.41 7.87
CA VAL A 80 2.25 -1.33 8.77
C VAL A 80 3.75 -1.35 9.06
N VAL A 81 4.38 -0.19 9.14
CA VAL A 81 5.71 -0.12 9.73
C VAL A 81 5.54 -0.24 11.23
N GLU A 82 6.13 -1.27 11.80
CA GLU A 82 6.11 -1.52 13.24
C GLU A 82 7.33 -2.35 13.64
N SER A 83 8.03 -1.93 14.68
CA SER A 83 9.15 -2.70 15.21
C SER A 83 8.67 -3.97 15.90
N LEU A 84 9.34 -5.08 15.66
CA LEU A 84 9.06 -6.36 16.33
C LEU A 84 9.61 -6.40 17.76
N THR A 85 10.57 -5.51 18.05
CA THR A 85 11.18 -5.38 19.37
C THR A 85 10.86 -4.03 20.03
N ALA A 86 10.85 -3.97 21.34
CA ALA A 86 10.48 -2.77 22.08
C ALA A 86 11.42 -1.57 21.80
N ASP A 87 12.70 -1.84 21.56
CA ASP A 87 13.74 -0.83 21.30
C ASP A 87 14.00 -0.59 19.80
N GLY A 88 13.31 -1.30 18.91
CA GLY A 88 13.46 -1.17 17.47
C GLY A 88 14.82 -1.62 16.92
N ARG A 89 15.53 -2.53 17.60
CA ARG A 89 16.81 -3.06 17.13
C ARG A 89 16.72 -3.88 15.85
N ASP A 90 15.52 -4.36 15.51
CA ASP A 90 15.16 -5.14 14.33
C ASP A 90 14.94 -4.28 13.07
N ARG A 91 14.90 -2.95 13.19
CA ARG A 91 14.73 -2.05 12.05
C ARG A 91 15.87 -2.20 11.03
N SER A 92 15.54 -1.97 9.76
CA SER A 92 16.55 -1.89 8.70
C SER A 92 17.63 -0.85 9.00
N LEU A 93 18.79 -0.97 8.34
CA LEU A 93 19.87 0.00 8.50
C LEU A 93 19.40 1.42 8.15
N ASP A 94 18.65 1.57 7.06
CA ASP A 94 18.09 2.87 6.64
C ASP A 94 17.21 3.48 7.74
N TYR A 95 16.29 2.72 8.32
CA TYR A 95 15.43 3.19 9.41
C TYR A 95 16.19 3.53 10.69
N LYS A 96 17.34 2.90 10.92
CA LYS A 96 18.25 3.25 12.02
C LYS A 96 18.99 4.56 11.76
N ILE A 97 19.45 4.76 10.53
CA ILE A 97 20.17 5.98 10.11
C ILE A 97 19.21 7.19 10.12
N THR A 98 18.03 7.04 9.57
CA THR A 98 17.04 8.12 9.46
C THR A 98 16.28 8.40 10.75
N GLY A 99 16.40 7.50 11.76
CA GLY A 99 15.65 7.60 13.00
C GLY A 99 14.17 7.16 12.87
N PHE A 100 13.76 6.65 11.71
CA PHE A 100 12.39 6.21 11.46
C PHE A 100 12.05 5.04 12.39
N HIS A 101 11.10 5.25 13.29
CA HIS A 101 10.76 4.27 14.31
C HIS A 101 9.29 4.34 14.72
N VAL A 102 8.59 3.25 14.50
CA VAL A 102 7.24 3.04 15.03
C VAL A 102 7.32 1.97 16.10
N PRO A 103 7.12 2.31 17.38
CA PRO A 103 7.27 1.36 18.48
C PRO A 103 6.23 0.24 18.42
N LYS A 104 6.66 -0.95 18.83
CA LYS A 104 5.80 -2.13 18.94
C LYS A 104 4.55 -1.86 19.79
N GLY A 105 3.36 -2.17 19.25
CA GLY A 105 2.08 -2.02 19.94
C GLY A 105 1.61 -0.58 20.14
N SER A 106 2.26 0.38 19.48
CA SER A 106 1.87 1.80 19.58
C SER A 106 0.58 2.07 18.78
N VAL A 107 -0.09 3.18 19.11
CA VAL A 107 -1.24 3.67 18.33
C VAL A 107 -0.81 4.03 16.91
N ASP A 108 0.41 4.52 16.75
CA ASP A 108 1.01 4.89 15.46
C ASP A 108 1.12 3.72 14.49
N ALA A 109 1.27 2.49 15.00
CA ALA A 109 1.31 1.29 14.17
C ALA A 109 -0.07 0.88 13.61
N LYS A 110 -1.17 1.48 14.11
CA LYS A 110 -2.52 1.13 13.63
C LYS A 110 -2.81 1.82 12.30
N MET A 111 -3.54 1.11 11.43
CA MET A 111 -4.15 1.72 10.25
C MET A 111 -5.03 2.91 10.65
N VAL A 112 -5.23 3.87 9.73
CA VAL A 112 -6.23 4.92 9.92
C VAL A 112 -7.62 4.30 10.05
N ASP A 113 -8.51 4.95 10.80
CA ASP A 113 -9.80 4.35 11.18
C ASP A 113 -10.68 4.03 9.95
N GLU A 114 -10.59 4.83 8.89
CA GLU A 114 -11.31 4.62 7.62
C GLU A 114 -10.93 3.34 6.88
N LEU A 115 -9.72 2.82 7.13
CA LEU A 115 -9.17 1.60 6.54
C LEU A 115 -8.90 0.51 7.57
N ALA A 116 -9.55 0.58 8.73
CA ALA A 116 -9.37 -0.44 9.77
C ALA A 116 -9.57 -1.85 9.19
N PRO A 117 -8.62 -2.78 9.44
CA PRO A 117 -8.76 -4.17 9.05
C PRO A 117 -9.99 -4.79 9.74
N ALA A 118 -10.66 -5.72 9.05
CA ALA A 118 -11.62 -6.61 9.70
C ALA A 118 -10.90 -7.71 10.50
N ASP A 119 -11.61 -8.38 11.41
CA ASP A 119 -11.01 -9.33 12.35
C ASP A 119 -10.23 -10.49 11.69
N ASP A 120 -10.60 -10.88 10.46
CA ASP A 120 -9.98 -11.97 9.71
C ASP A 120 -9.02 -11.48 8.61
N GLU A 121 -8.74 -10.19 8.53
CA GLU A 121 -7.84 -9.62 7.53
C GLU A 121 -6.40 -9.55 8.04
N ILE A 122 -5.45 -9.87 7.16
CA ILE A 122 -4.04 -10.02 7.53
C ILE A 122 -3.31 -8.68 7.52
N VAL A 123 -2.65 -8.35 8.62
CA VAL A 123 -1.77 -7.19 8.75
C VAL A 123 -0.32 -7.68 8.88
N PHE A 124 0.57 -7.19 8.02
CA PHE A 124 2.00 -7.52 8.04
C PHE A 124 2.81 -6.37 8.67
N PRO A 125 3.30 -6.51 9.91
CA PRO A 125 4.25 -5.56 10.47
C PRO A 125 5.61 -5.72 9.79
N LYS A 126 6.13 -4.63 9.23
CA LYS A 126 7.40 -4.61 8.52
C LYS A 126 8.40 -3.64 9.12
N THR A 127 9.68 -3.93 8.97
CA THR A 127 10.79 -3.18 9.57
C THR A 127 11.73 -2.56 8.53
N SER A 128 11.29 -2.55 7.25
CA SER A 128 11.98 -1.93 6.13
C SER A 128 10.98 -1.38 5.11
N SER A 129 11.43 -0.68 4.08
CA SER A 129 10.56 -0.17 3.01
C SER A 129 9.84 -1.30 2.28
N SER A 130 10.56 -2.36 1.87
CA SER A 130 9.94 -3.50 1.21
C SER A 130 9.30 -4.47 2.21
N VAL A 131 8.01 -4.74 2.01
CA VAL A 131 7.28 -5.77 2.75
C VAL A 131 7.77 -7.17 2.40
N PHE A 132 8.21 -7.41 1.17
CA PHE A 132 8.69 -8.72 0.72
C PHE A 132 10.06 -9.09 1.30
N ILE A 133 10.87 -8.09 1.68
CA ILE A 133 12.17 -8.31 2.29
C ILE A 133 12.07 -8.58 3.79
N SER A 134 11.16 -7.91 4.50
CA SER A 134 11.12 -7.91 5.97
C SER A 134 9.95 -8.67 6.58
N THR A 135 9.15 -9.36 5.76
CA THR A 135 8.02 -10.17 6.25
C THR A 135 7.91 -11.50 5.51
N ASN A 136 6.95 -12.31 5.94
CA ASN A 136 6.60 -13.57 5.27
C ASN A 136 5.45 -13.41 4.25
N ILE A 137 5.18 -12.21 3.74
CA ILE A 137 4.04 -11.93 2.86
C ILE A 137 4.01 -12.84 1.62
N ASP A 138 5.14 -13.07 0.96
CA ASP A 138 5.20 -13.95 -0.23
C ASP A 138 4.72 -15.37 0.10
N TYR A 139 5.19 -15.92 1.22
CA TYR A 139 4.75 -17.23 1.70
C TYR A 139 3.24 -17.27 1.93
N VAL A 140 2.69 -16.27 2.58
CA VAL A 140 1.25 -16.20 2.89
C VAL A 140 0.43 -16.05 1.60
N LEU A 141 0.77 -15.11 0.73
CA LEU A 141 0.05 -14.87 -0.54
C LEU A 141 0.06 -16.12 -1.43
N ARG A 142 1.16 -16.86 -1.49
CA ARG A 142 1.23 -18.11 -2.26
C ARG A 142 0.30 -19.18 -1.69
N ASN A 143 0.22 -19.31 -0.37
CA ASN A 143 -0.68 -20.26 0.27
C ASN A 143 -2.16 -19.89 0.10
N LEU A 144 -2.47 -18.58 -0.05
CA LEU A 144 -3.79 -18.09 -0.42
C LEU A 144 -4.10 -18.29 -1.93
N GLY A 145 -3.14 -18.75 -2.72
CA GLY A 145 -3.30 -18.95 -4.16
C GLY A 145 -3.28 -17.63 -4.96
N THR A 146 -2.75 -16.55 -4.37
CA THR A 146 -2.66 -15.24 -5.00
C THR A 146 -1.68 -15.26 -6.17
N ARG A 147 -2.12 -14.71 -7.31
CA ARG A 147 -1.32 -14.49 -8.53
C ARG A 147 -1.39 -13.03 -8.99
N TYR A 148 -2.46 -12.35 -8.66
CA TYR A 148 -2.72 -10.94 -8.99
C TYR A 148 -2.67 -10.13 -7.71
N LEU A 149 -1.91 -9.04 -7.71
CA LEU A 149 -1.76 -8.19 -6.53
C LEU A 149 -2.12 -6.75 -6.88
N ILE A 150 -3.17 -6.23 -6.26
CA ILE A 150 -3.52 -4.81 -6.32
C ILE A 150 -2.74 -4.13 -5.20
N ILE A 151 -1.92 -3.13 -5.51
CA ILE A 151 -1.10 -2.41 -4.52
C ILE A 151 -1.53 -0.94 -4.48
N ALA A 152 -2.00 -0.49 -3.33
CA ALA A 152 -2.40 0.89 -3.05
C ALA A 152 -1.76 1.37 -1.74
N GLY A 153 -1.68 2.66 -1.50
CA GLY A 153 -1.18 3.21 -0.22
C GLY A 153 -0.10 4.28 -0.36
N CYS A 154 0.82 4.34 0.59
CA CYS A 154 1.87 5.36 0.66
C CYS A 154 3.22 4.81 1.19
N LEU A 155 4.34 5.47 0.83
CA LEU A 155 4.44 6.52 -0.18
C LEU A 155 4.66 5.88 -1.55
N THR A 156 4.09 6.46 -2.61
CA THR A 156 4.15 5.93 -3.99
C THR A 156 5.58 5.59 -4.42
N ASP A 157 6.53 6.46 -4.11
CA ASP A 157 7.94 6.37 -4.52
C ASP A 157 8.86 5.70 -3.49
N GLN A 158 8.29 5.07 -2.47
CA GLN A 158 9.05 4.34 -1.43
C GLN A 158 8.47 2.94 -1.20
N CYS A 159 7.64 2.75 -0.18
CA CYS A 159 7.14 1.44 0.21
C CYS A 159 6.25 0.81 -0.87
N VAL A 160 5.44 1.62 -1.58
CA VAL A 160 4.64 1.16 -2.73
C VAL A 160 5.56 0.75 -3.88
N ASP A 161 6.54 1.61 -4.25
CA ASP A 161 7.51 1.31 -5.31
C ASP A 161 8.27 0.01 -5.03
N SER A 162 8.80 -0.14 -3.81
CA SER A 162 9.51 -1.35 -3.40
C SER A 162 8.62 -2.59 -3.49
N ALA A 163 7.38 -2.51 -2.98
CA ALA A 163 6.44 -3.62 -3.04
C ALA A 163 6.09 -4.01 -4.48
N VAL A 164 5.90 -3.03 -5.37
CA VAL A 164 5.59 -3.26 -6.80
C VAL A 164 6.72 -4.01 -7.49
N ARG A 165 7.97 -3.58 -7.29
CA ARG A 165 9.13 -4.21 -7.94
C ARG A 165 9.36 -5.63 -7.44
N ASP A 166 9.38 -5.81 -6.13
CA ASP A 166 9.61 -7.12 -5.54
C ASP A 166 8.48 -8.10 -5.89
N ALA A 167 7.21 -7.65 -5.87
CA ALA A 167 6.09 -8.48 -6.28
C ALA A 167 6.21 -8.92 -7.75
N CYS A 168 6.57 -8.01 -8.66
CA CYS A 168 6.79 -8.33 -10.06
C CYS A 168 7.91 -9.36 -10.23
N ASP A 169 9.06 -9.15 -9.57
CA ASP A 169 10.22 -10.04 -9.65
C ASP A 169 9.93 -11.43 -9.03
N LEU A 170 9.04 -11.50 -8.04
CA LEU A 170 8.52 -12.74 -7.47
C LEU A 170 7.45 -13.42 -8.35
N GLY A 171 7.01 -12.79 -9.44
CA GLY A 171 6.10 -13.37 -10.42
C GLY A 171 4.62 -13.08 -10.21
N TYR A 172 4.27 -12.08 -9.40
CA TYR A 172 2.91 -11.59 -9.32
C TYR A 172 2.57 -10.66 -10.49
N LEU A 173 1.33 -10.70 -10.95
CA LEU A 173 0.76 -9.73 -11.87
C LEU A 173 0.23 -8.54 -11.08
N VAL A 174 1.02 -7.47 -11.06
CA VAL A 174 0.75 -6.31 -10.21
C VAL A 174 -0.13 -5.28 -10.94
N THR A 175 -1.15 -4.78 -10.25
CA THR A 175 -1.98 -3.63 -10.67
C THR A 175 -1.87 -2.51 -9.63
N VAL A 176 -1.57 -1.30 -10.09
CA VAL A 176 -1.51 -0.10 -9.24
C VAL A 176 -2.63 0.86 -9.65
N PRO A 177 -3.63 1.10 -8.77
CA PRO A 177 -4.59 2.18 -8.94
C PRO A 177 -3.88 3.50 -8.63
N THR A 178 -3.58 4.27 -9.67
CA THR A 178 -2.69 5.44 -9.58
C THR A 178 -3.20 6.54 -8.65
N ASP A 179 -4.51 6.71 -8.55
CA ASP A 179 -5.21 7.67 -7.71
C ASP A 179 -5.57 7.13 -6.30
N ALA A 180 -5.15 5.88 -6.00
CA ALA A 180 -5.17 5.30 -4.66
C ALA A 180 -3.75 5.16 -4.07
N CYS A 181 -2.77 5.87 -4.63
CA CYS A 181 -1.42 6.02 -4.10
C CYS A 181 -1.07 7.50 -3.94
N VAL A 182 -0.24 7.84 -2.98
CA VAL A 182 0.18 9.21 -2.71
C VAL A 182 1.61 9.26 -2.18
N THR A 183 2.31 10.34 -2.49
CA THR A 183 3.59 10.72 -1.88
C THR A 183 3.65 12.22 -1.61
N GLN A 184 4.81 12.73 -1.20
CA GLN A 184 4.98 14.10 -0.68
C GLN A 184 4.82 15.20 -1.73
N SER A 185 4.89 14.89 -3.04
CA SER A 185 4.63 15.87 -4.11
C SER A 185 4.08 15.18 -5.37
N ALA A 186 3.39 15.96 -6.22
CA ALA A 186 2.89 15.49 -7.51
C ALA A 186 4.03 14.99 -8.40
N GLU A 187 5.14 15.73 -8.46
CA GLU A 187 6.30 15.36 -9.26
C GLU A 187 6.89 14.00 -8.86
N ARG A 188 7.09 13.77 -7.57
CA ARG A 188 7.57 12.47 -7.05
C ARG A 188 6.61 11.34 -7.39
N HIS A 189 5.31 11.58 -7.27
CA HIS A 189 4.27 10.61 -7.61
C HIS A 189 4.34 10.23 -9.10
N GLU A 190 4.33 11.21 -9.98
CA GLU A 190 4.39 10.99 -11.42
C GLU A 190 5.69 10.29 -11.85
N TRP A 191 6.83 10.65 -11.25
CA TRP A 191 8.10 10.01 -11.49
C TRP A 191 8.09 8.54 -11.11
N SER A 192 7.57 8.22 -9.93
CA SER A 192 7.47 6.83 -9.47
C SER A 192 6.58 6.01 -10.39
N LEU A 193 5.39 6.51 -10.72
CA LEU A 193 4.48 5.82 -11.63
C LEU A 193 5.10 5.60 -13.02
N ARG A 194 5.82 6.58 -13.55
CA ARG A 194 6.53 6.46 -14.84
C ARG A 194 7.59 5.36 -14.79
N ASN A 195 8.38 5.32 -13.71
CA ASN A 195 9.45 4.34 -13.53
C ASN A 195 8.91 2.92 -13.30
N ASN A 196 7.71 2.81 -12.72
CA ASN A 196 7.08 1.53 -12.42
C ASN A 196 6.27 0.92 -13.57
N ARG A 197 6.05 1.62 -14.67
CA ARG A 197 5.32 1.09 -15.85
C ARG A 197 5.83 -0.25 -16.36
N GLY A 198 7.13 -0.49 -16.19
CA GLY A 198 7.75 -1.75 -16.57
C GLY A 198 7.44 -2.92 -15.63
N TYR A 199 6.87 -2.66 -14.43
CA TYR A 199 6.65 -3.67 -13.39
C TYR A 199 5.19 -3.93 -13.07
N CYS A 200 4.28 -3.02 -13.40
CA CYS A 200 2.86 -3.12 -13.07
C CYS A 200 1.95 -2.59 -14.16
N ARG A 201 0.71 -3.06 -14.17
CA ARG A 201 -0.42 -2.41 -14.85
C ARG A 201 -0.85 -1.20 -14.04
N GLN A 202 -1.09 -0.07 -14.69
CA GLN A 202 -1.54 1.17 -14.04
C GLN A 202 -2.94 1.54 -14.54
N VAL A 203 -3.87 1.72 -13.62
CA VAL A 203 -5.26 2.06 -13.89
C VAL A 203 -5.75 3.12 -12.91
N THR A 204 -6.91 3.71 -13.14
CA THR A 204 -7.61 4.52 -12.13
C THR A 204 -8.42 3.62 -11.19
N THR A 205 -8.72 4.12 -9.99
CA THR A 205 -9.63 3.45 -9.07
C THR A 205 -10.98 3.18 -9.72
N ALA A 206 -11.55 4.15 -10.44
CA ALA A 206 -12.84 4.00 -11.11
C ALA A 206 -12.82 2.82 -12.11
N ALA A 207 -11.80 2.73 -12.97
CA ALA A 207 -11.67 1.64 -13.92
C ALA A 207 -11.53 0.27 -13.23
N LEU A 208 -10.79 0.22 -12.12
CA LEU A 208 -10.62 -1.02 -11.36
C LEU A 208 -11.90 -1.45 -10.64
N LEU A 209 -12.67 -0.50 -10.11
CA LEU A 209 -13.99 -0.77 -9.52
C LEU A 209 -14.97 -1.35 -10.53
N GLU A 210 -15.02 -0.79 -11.75
CA GLU A 210 -15.83 -1.32 -12.85
C GLU A 210 -15.39 -2.75 -13.23
N GLU A 211 -14.09 -3.00 -13.28
CA GLU A 211 -13.52 -4.32 -13.55
C GLU A 211 -13.93 -5.33 -12.47
N ILE A 212 -13.77 -4.98 -11.19
CA ILE A 212 -14.18 -5.83 -10.05
C ILE A 212 -15.67 -6.14 -10.13
N ALA A 213 -16.52 -5.12 -10.29
CA ALA A 213 -17.98 -5.29 -10.37
C ALA A 213 -18.38 -6.23 -11.52
N ARG A 214 -17.79 -6.06 -12.69
CA ARG A 214 -18.04 -6.91 -13.87
C ARG A 214 -17.61 -8.36 -13.64
N LEU A 215 -16.45 -8.59 -13.01
CA LEU A 215 -15.89 -9.93 -12.82
C LEU A 215 -16.56 -10.71 -11.67
N THR A 216 -17.05 -10.00 -10.65
CA THR A 216 -17.68 -10.62 -9.47
C THR A 216 -19.20 -10.64 -9.55
N GLY A 217 -19.82 -9.89 -10.47
CA GLY A 217 -21.27 -9.70 -10.54
C GLY A 217 -21.83 -8.91 -9.34
N LYS A 218 -20.98 -8.22 -8.56
CA LYS A 218 -21.37 -7.47 -7.36
C LYS A 218 -21.01 -5.99 -7.52
N GLN A 219 -22.00 -5.12 -7.29
CA GLN A 219 -21.86 -3.67 -7.33
C GLN A 219 -21.60 -3.07 -5.95
#